data_56f8fdc5375a5360f7de75773c42b9f7
#
_entry.id   56f8fdc5375a5360f7de75773c42b9f7
#
_cell.length_a   1.000
_cell.length_b   1.000
_cell.length_c   1.000
_cell.angle_alpha   90.00
_cell.angle_beta   90.00
_cell.angle_gamma   90.00
#
_symmetry.space_group_name_H-M   'P 1'
#
loop_
_entity.id
_entity.type
_entity.pdbx_description
1 polymer ?
#
loop_
_entity_poly.entity_id
_entity_poly.type
_entity_poly.pdbx_seq_one_letter_code
_entity_poly.pdbx_strand_id
1 'polypeptide(L)'
;MKKIAFFRDKRFENNNFYNVDIDRNLSPFLELVKINGEENTLSIDRINIRKDKNDFIIVCRKTLSIFSLLDYVRLFIQYRKNIKYYIILEPIVVAPLWYSKLFHLFFDKILTRKDDLIDNNKYFKFTRPQSYSWLQDSKPFHSRKLIVLMNANKWSPFPHELYSERVKFIRYCEKHTKDFDLYGWWWNKANFQQKICGFNLFPSYKWRAGNKIETIWNYKFNVCFENMKDTPWYITEKIRDSFKAKTIPIYRWASNIIEYVPAGCFIDYREYIWKEYKLFEFLEGMSEEIYNNYIRNIESFLETNKTVDIRSLKITT
;
A
#
# COMPACT_ATOMS: atom_id res chain seq x y z
N MET A 1 -13.65 -5.83 27.12
CA MET A 1 -13.32 -5.14 25.84
C MET A 1 -14.62 -4.92 25.07
N LYS A 2 -14.81 -3.75 24.42
CA LYS A 2 -15.98 -3.53 23.56
C LYS A 2 -15.85 -4.35 22.28
N LYS A 3 -16.97 -4.84 21.77
CA LYS A 3 -16.99 -5.52 20.46
C LYS A 3 -16.64 -4.55 19.35
N ILE A 4 -15.94 -5.03 18.32
CA ILE A 4 -15.60 -4.28 17.12
C ILE A 4 -16.42 -4.78 15.95
N ALA A 5 -17.06 -3.88 15.20
CA ALA A 5 -17.84 -4.21 14.02
C ALA A 5 -17.29 -3.53 12.77
N PHE A 6 -16.96 -4.31 11.76
CA PHE A 6 -16.56 -3.78 10.45
C PHE A 6 -17.77 -3.46 9.58
N PHE A 7 -17.85 -2.22 9.13
CA PHE A 7 -18.97 -1.75 8.33
C PHE A 7 -18.79 -2.06 6.85
N ARG A 8 -19.66 -2.94 6.33
CA ARG A 8 -19.83 -3.27 4.89
C ARG A 8 -18.54 -3.37 4.06
N ASP A 9 -17.51 -3.95 4.63
CA ASP A 9 -16.37 -4.41 3.87
C ASP A 9 -16.69 -5.85 3.42
N LYS A 10 -16.95 -6.04 2.12
CA LYS A 10 -17.32 -7.35 1.54
C LYS A 10 -16.36 -8.49 1.89
N ARG A 11 -15.11 -8.15 2.21
CA ARG A 11 -14.09 -9.10 2.62
C ARG A 11 -14.36 -9.71 3.99
N PHE A 12 -15.12 -9.01 4.81
CA PHE A 12 -15.49 -9.42 6.17
C PHE A 12 -16.95 -9.83 6.30
N GLU A 13 -17.71 -9.86 5.21
CA GLU A 13 -19.09 -10.35 5.24
C GLU A 13 -19.13 -11.77 5.82
N ASN A 14 -20.14 -12.04 6.63
CA ASN A 14 -20.32 -13.31 7.34
C ASN A 14 -19.17 -13.69 8.29
N ASN A 15 -18.47 -12.72 8.88
CA ASN A 15 -17.30 -12.92 9.76
C ASN A 15 -16.13 -13.65 9.08
N ASN A 16 -15.99 -13.50 7.77
CA ASN A 16 -14.92 -14.14 7.01
C ASN A 16 -13.60 -13.36 7.15
N PHE A 17 -13.05 -13.31 8.36
CA PHE A 17 -11.83 -12.56 8.66
C PHE A 17 -10.54 -13.27 8.20
N TYR A 18 -10.58 -14.58 8.00
CA TYR A 18 -9.41 -15.43 7.79
C TYR A 18 -9.23 -15.94 6.36
N ASN A 19 -10.11 -15.58 5.44
CA ASN A 19 -9.93 -15.97 4.05
C ASN A 19 -8.78 -15.17 3.42
N VAL A 20 -7.57 -15.70 3.57
CA VAL A 20 -6.29 -15.08 3.19
C VAL A 20 -6.15 -14.90 1.68
N ASP A 21 -6.92 -15.64 0.89
CA ASP A 21 -6.89 -15.59 -0.57
C ASP A 21 -7.50 -14.31 -1.13
N ILE A 22 -8.28 -13.60 -0.33
CA ILE A 22 -9.03 -12.45 -0.81
C ILE A 22 -8.18 -11.17 -0.88
N ASP A 23 -7.27 -10.92 0.07
CA ASP A 23 -6.41 -9.73 -0.01
C ASP A 23 -5.27 -9.75 1.04
N ARG A 24 -4.03 -9.80 0.57
CA ARG A 24 -2.82 -9.63 1.40
C ARG A 24 -2.77 -8.28 2.13
N ASN A 25 -3.60 -7.32 1.75
CA ASN A 25 -3.77 -6.03 2.42
C ASN A 25 -4.63 -6.08 3.68
N LEU A 26 -5.21 -7.25 4.02
CA LEU A 26 -6.02 -7.45 5.23
C LEU A 26 -5.20 -7.68 6.50
N SER A 27 -3.91 -7.96 6.38
CA SER A 27 -3.07 -8.29 7.56
C SER A 27 -3.23 -7.32 8.75
N PRO A 28 -3.39 -5.98 8.56
CA PRO A 28 -3.63 -5.07 9.68
C PRO A 28 -4.93 -5.34 10.42
N PHE A 29 -5.96 -5.78 9.70
CA PHE A 29 -7.27 -6.07 10.30
C PHE A 29 -7.30 -7.45 10.93
N LEU A 30 -6.59 -8.42 10.36
CA LEU A 30 -6.39 -9.73 10.98
C LEU A 30 -5.68 -9.61 12.33
N GLU A 31 -4.66 -8.77 12.43
CA GLU A 31 -4.00 -8.50 13.71
C GLU A 31 -4.96 -7.82 14.70
N LEU A 32 -5.81 -6.91 14.24
CA LEU A 32 -6.85 -6.31 15.10
C LEU A 32 -7.84 -7.37 15.59
N VAL A 33 -8.25 -8.30 14.74
CA VAL A 33 -9.11 -9.44 15.11
C VAL A 33 -8.43 -10.35 16.14
N LYS A 34 -7.16 -10.66 15.94
CA LYS A 34 -6.38 -11.48 16.89
C LYS A 34 -6.27 -10.84 18.27
N ILE A 35 -6.02 -9.52 18.32
CA ILE A 35 -5.90 -8.76 19.57
C ILE A 35 -7.23 -8.68 20.31
N ASN A 36 -8.32 -8.46 19.57
CA ASN A 36 -9.65 -8.26 20.13
C ASN A 36 -10.37 -9.59 20.45
N GLY A 37 -9.90 -10.70 19.90
CA GLY A 37 -10.59 -11.99 19.89
C GLY A 37 -11.66 -12.08 18.79
N GLU A 38 -11.79 -13.27 18.19
CA GLU A 38 -12.79 -13.50 17.14
C GLU A 38 -14.22 -13.29 17.61
N GLU A 39 -14.49 -13.71 18.84
CA GLU A 39 -15.80 -13.57 19.50
C GLU A 39 -16.20 -12.11 19.73
N ASN A 40 -15.21 -11.21 19.80
CA ASN A 40 -15.40 -9.77 20.00
C ASN A 40 -15.29 -8.97 18.71
N THR A 41 -15.05 -9.61 17.57
CA THR A 41 -14.91 -8.96 16.27
C THR A 41 -15.94 -9.52 15.30
N LEU A 42 -16.80 -8.65 14.79
CA LEU A 42 -17.95 -9.02 13.98
C LEU A 42 -17.97 -8.21 12.67
N SER A 43 -18.54 -8.78 11.64
CA SER A 43 -19.04 -7.97 10.53
C SER A 43 -20.39 -7.35 10.89
N ILE A 44 -20.70 -6.17 10.35
CA ILE A 44 -21.91 -5.43 10.73
C ILE A 44 -23.21 -6.20 10.39
N ASP A 45 -23.17 -7.07 9.39
CA ASP A 45 -24.29 -7.92 8.99
C ASP A 45 -24.60 -9.02 10.02
N ARG A 46 -23.65 -9.33 10.93
CA ARG A 46 -23.78 -10.33 11.99
C ARG A 46 -24.15 -9.74 13.35
N ILE A 47 -24.30 -8.43 13.46
CA ILE A 47 -24.68 -7.79 14.70
C ILE A 47 -26.16 -7.96 14.94
N ASN A 48 -26.49 -8.49 16.13
CA ASN A 48 -27.86 -8.50 16.61
C ASN A 48 -28.19 -7.15 17.23
N ILE A 49 -28.83 -6.28 16.46
CA ILE A 49 -29.16 -4.91 16.86
C ILE A 49 -30.00 -4.86 18.16
N ARG A 50 -30.83 -5.87 18.41
CA ARG A 50 -31.66 -5.90 19.63
C ARG A 50 -30.84 -6.25 20.88
N LYS A 51 -29.85 -7.15 20.75
CA LYS A 51 -29.02 -7.63 21.84
C LYS A 51 -27.77 -6.77 22.06
N ASP A 52 -27.14 -6.32 20.99
CA ASP A 52 -25.81 -5.68 21.01
C ASP A 52 -25.87 -4.16 20.80
N LYS A 53 -27.02 -3.51 21.03
CA LYS A 53 -27.40 -2.18 20.56
C LYS A 53 -26.36 -1.05 20.72
N ASN A 54 -25.56 -1.05 21.77
CA ASN A 54 -24.59 0.02 22.06
C ASN A 54 -23.19 -0.46 22.46
N ASP A 55 -22.93 -1.77 22.46
CA ASP A 55 -21.74 -2.35 23.07
C ASP A 55 -20.60 -2.60 22.07
N PHE A 56 -20.64 -1.97 20.90
CA PHE A 56 -19.63 -2.15 19.91
C PHE A 56 -19.19 -0.84 19.26
N ILE A 57 -17.93 -0.84 18.81
CA ILE A 57 -17.31 0.23 18.04
C ILE A 57 -17.43 -0.12 16.57
N ILE A 58 -17.88 0.81 15.73
CA ILE A 58 -17.99 0.61 14.29
C ILE A 58 -16.72 1.11 13.62
N VAL A 59 -16.07 0.24 12.86
CA VAL A 59 -14.89 0.57 12.07
C VAL A 59 -15.26 0.68 10.60
N CYS A 60 -15.10 1.86 10.03
CA CYS A 60 -15.40 2.17 8.64
C CYS A 60 -14.12 2.39 7.84
N ARG A 61 -14.02 1.73 6.69
CA ARG A 61 -12.91 1.88 5.75
C ARG A 61 -13.36 2.13 4.32
N LYS A 62 -14.64 1.97 4.06
CA LYS A 62 -15.18 2.08 2.69
C LYS A 62 -15.01 3.49 2.15
N THR A 63 -14.51 3.61 0.92
CA THR A 63 -14.41 4.90 0.22
C THR A 63 -15.78 5.55 0.09
N LEU A 64 -15.88 6.84 0.40
CA LEU A 64 -17.07 7.61 0.11
C LEU A 64 -17.23 7.72 -1.41
N SER A 65 -18.38 7.30 -1.91
CA SER A 65 -18.78 7.39 -3.31
C SER A 65 -20.29 7.58 -3.37
N ILE A 66 -20.81 7.92 -4.53
CA ILE A 66 -22.28 8.02 -4.73
C ILE A 66 -22.97 6.71 -4.31
N PHE A 67 -22.38 5.56 -4.66
CA PHE A 67 -22.92 4.23 -4.31
C PHE A 67 -22.82 3.91 -2.80
N SER A 68 -21.85 4.45 -2.10
CA SER A 68 -21.70 4.23 -0.66
C SER A 68 -22.36 5.28 0.21
N LEU A 69 -22.83 6.38 -0.36
CA LEU A 69 -23.44 7.48 0.38
C LEU A 69 -24.68 7.02 1.16
N LEU A 70 -25.58 6.29 0.51
CA LEU A 70 -26.77 5.74 1.17
C LEU A 70 -26.41 4.78 2.30
N ASP A 71 -25.34 4.00 2.14
CA ASP A 71 -24.86 3.11 3.19
C ASP A 71 -24.40 3.91 4.42
N TYR A 72 -23.68 5.00 4.20
CA TYR A 72 -23.25 5.87 5.30
C TYR A 72 -24.43 6.61 5.97
N VAL A 73 -25.39 7.11 5.20
CA VAL A 73 -26.61 7.71 5.75
C VAL A 73 -27.34 6.72 6.64
N ARG A 74 -27.54 5.49 6.16
CA ARG A 74 -28.16 4.41 6.97
C ARG A 74 -27.35 4.13 8.23
N LEU A 75 -26.02 4.04 8.12
CA LEU A 75 -25.13 3.83 9.26
C LEU A 75 -25.33 4.91 10.33
N PHE A 76 -25.30 6.18 9.93
CA PHE A 76 -25.37 7.28 10.88
C PHE A 76 -26.74 7.38 11.55
N ILE A 77 -27.82 7.06 10.86
CA ILE A 77 -29.17 7.01 11.43
C ILE A 77 -29.31 5.81 12.36
N GLN A 78 -28.99 4.61 11.87
CA GLN A 78 -29.25 3.36 12.58
C GLN A 78 -28.37 3.19 13.82
N TYR A 79 -27.09 3.64 13.73
CA TYR A 79 -26.10 3.47 14.78
C TYR A 79 -25.64 4.81 15.37
N ARG A 80 -26.55 5.77 15.49
CA ARG A 80 -26.23 7.13 15.95
C ARG A 80 -25.55 7.20 17.33
N LYS A 81 -25.81 6.22 18.21
CA LYS A 81 -25.24 6.13 19.57
C LYS A 81 -23.93 5.34 19.66
N ASN A 82 -23.57 4.61 18.62
CA ASN A 82 -22.33 3.84 18.62
C ASN A 82 -21.13 4.72 18.27
N ILE A 83 -20.00 4.43 18.91
CA ILE A 83 -18.72 5.05 18.56
C ILE A 83 -18.31 4.59 17.16
N LYS A 84 -17.92 5.52 16.30
CA LYS A 84 -17.56 5.27 14.90
C LYS A 84 -16.13 5.70 14.63
N TYR A 85 -15.34 4.78 14.17
CA TYR A 85 -13.97 5.02 13.73
C TYR A 85 -13.91 4.99 12.21
N TYR A 86 -13.15 5.90 11.64
CA TYR A 86 -12.87 5.93 10.22
C TYR A 86 -11.39 5.74 9.96
N ILE A 87 -11.02 4.88 9.01
CA ILE A 87 -9.62 4.59 8.70
C ILE A 87 -9.26 5.14 7.33
N ILE A 88 -8.28 6.04 7.29
CA ILE A 88 -7.71 6.62 6.07
C ILE A 88 -6.38 5.92 5.77
N LEU A 89 -6.35 5.09 4.74
CA LEU A 89 -5.17 4.30 4.34
C LEU A 89 -4.50 4.80 3.07
N GLU A 90 -5.27 5.42 2.17
CA GLU A 90 -4.81 5.85 0.86
C GLU A 90 -4.57 7.37 0.81
N PRO A 91 -3.64 7.87 0.00
CA PRO A 91 -3.43 9.29 -0.16
C PRO A 91 -4.55 9.95 -0.98
N ILE A 92 -4.59 11.27 -0.94
CA ILE A 92 -5.63 12.07 -1.60
C ILE A 92 -5.73 11.80 -3.11
N VAL A 93 -4.63 11.50 -3.78
CA VAL A 93 -4.59 11.18 -5.22
C VAL A 93 -5.34 9.89 -5.57
N VAL A 94 -5.54 9.00 -4.59
CA VAL A 94 -6.26 7.73 -4.75
C VAL A 94 -7.69 7.84 -4.26
N ALA A 95 -7.91 8.52 -3.14
CA ALA A 95 -9.19 8.58 -2.45
C ALA A 95 -9.46 9.99 -1.88
N PRO A 96 -9.72 10.99 -2.75
CA PRO A 96 -9.83 12.39 -2.32
C PRO A 96 -10.96 12.62 -1.32
N LEU A 97 -12.08 11.93 -1.47
CA LEU A 97 -13.23 12.05 -0.58
C LEU A 97 -12.96 11.54 0.85
N TRP A 98 -11.90 10.73 1.04
CA TRP A 98 -11.46 10.32 2.37
C TRP A 98 -10.94 11.47 3.24
N TYR A 99 -10.60 12.60 2.62
CA TYR A 99 -10.07 13.79 3.28
C TYR A 99 -11.10 14.89 3.46
N SER A 100 -12.38 14.61 3.18
CA SER A 100 -13.47 15.55 3.41
C SER A 100 -13.69 15.79 4.91
N LYS A 101 -13.33 16.97 5.39
CA LYS A 101 -13.54 17.35 6.80
C LYS A 101 -15.02 17.33 7.19
N LEU A 102 -15.93 17.67 6.27
CA LEU A 102 -17.37 17.56 6.49
C LEU A 102 -17.81 16.13 6.74
N PHE A 103 -17.25 15.17 5.95
CA PHE A 103 -17.52 13.76 6.16
C PHE A 103 -16.93 13.25 7.48
N HIS A 104 -15.79 13.79 7.90
CA HIS A 104 -15.15 13.45 9.17
C HIS A 104 -15.98 13.84 10.39
N LEU A 105 -16.92 14.82 10.28
CA LEU A 105 -17.79 15.21 11.41
C LEU A 105 -18.66 14.06 11.92
N PHE A 106 -18.97 13.09 11.08
CA PHE A 106 -19.82 11.96 11.42
C PHE A 106 -19.11 10.83 12.17
N PHE A 107 -17.79 10.95 12.38
CA PHE A 107 -17.00 9.96 13.09
C PHE A 107 -16.45 10.54 14.39
N ASP A 108 -16.38 9.69 15.40
CA ASP A 108 -15.83 10.07 16.70
C ASP A 108 -14.30 10.11 16.67
N LYS A 109 -13.67 9.11 16.00
CA LYS A 109 -12.22 9.04 15.84
C LYS A 109 -11.84 8.68 14.41
N ILE A 110 -10.70 9.21 13.97
CA ILE A 110 -10.15 8.97 12.64
C ILE A 110 -8.74 8.43 12.80
N LEU A 111 -8.50 7.25 12.24
CA LEU A 111 -7.21 6.61 12.22
C LEU A 111 -6.52 6.92 10.89
N THR A 112 -5.38 7.56 10.93
CA THR A 112 -4.66 8.00 9.73
C THR A 112 -3.16 7.79 9.86
N ARG A 113 -2.51 7.67 8.71
CA ARG A 113 -1.05 7.64 8.61
C ARG A 113 -0.46 9.04 8.37
N LYS A 114 -1.31 10.02 8.07
CA LYS A 114 -0.93 11.37 7.70
C LYS A 114 -0.58 12.18 8.94
N ASP A 115 0.72 12.38 9.17
CA ASP A 115 1.25 12.97 10.41
C ASP A 115 0.74 14.38 10.69
N ASP A 116 0.57 15.19 9.66
CA ASP A 116 0.07 16.56 9.75
C ASP A 116 -1.43 16.68 10.12
N LEU A 117 -2.17 15.56 10.14
CA LEU A 117 -3.53 15.53 10.63
C LEU A 117 -3.66 15.09 12.10
N ILE A 118 -2.61 14.52 12.67
CA ILE A 118 -2.68 13.91 14.01
C ILE A 118 -2.75 14.98 15.08
N ASP A 119 -3.82 14.95 15.86
CA ASP A 119 -4.08 15.87 16.99
C ASP A 119 -4.28 15.14 18.33
N ASN A 120 -4.25 13.78 18.33
CA ASN A 120 -4.51 12.91 19.47
C ASN A 120 -5.86 13.14 20.19
N ASN A 121 -6.76 13.84 19.55
CA ASN A 121 -8.13 14.08 20.02
C ASN A 121 -9.15 13.41 19.10
N LYS A 122 -9.16 13.79 17.83
CA LYS A 122 -9.99 13.21 16.78
C LYS A 122 -9.18 12.37 15.79
N TYR A 123 -7.96 12.76 15.48
CA TYR A 123 -7.08 12.10 14.52
C TYR A 123 -5.94 11.42 15.25
N PHE A 124 -5.86 10.10 15.10
CA PHE A 124 -4.87 9.25 15.75
C PHE A 124 -3.96 8.59 14.73
N LYS A 125 -2.70 8.41 15.09
CA LYS A 125 -1.74 7.67 14.27
C LYS A 125 -2.20 6.24 14.07
N PHE A 126 -2.23 5.81 12.82
CA PHE A 126 -2.48 4.43 12.44
C PHE A 126 -1.22 3.83 11.84
N THR A 127 -0.58 2.97 12.59
CA THR A 127 0.57 2.20 12.09
C THR A 127 0.06 0.85 11.59
N ARG A 128 0.33 0.56 10.32
CA ARG A 128 -0.06 -0.73 9.75
C ARG A 128 0.86 -1.81 10.30
N PRO A 129 0.37 -2.82 11.02
CA PRO A 129 1.16 -3.98 11.39
C PRO A 129 1.71 -4.66 10.16
N GLN A 130 2.94 -5.13 10.22
CA GLN A 130 3.63 -5.70 9.08
C GLN A 130 4.20 -7.05 9.46
N SER A 131 3.85 -8.08 8.70
CA SER A 131 4.54 -9.36 8.76
C SER A 131 5.68 -9.35 7.75
N TYR A 132 6.87 -9.69 8.21
CA TYR A 132 8.07 -9.79 7.39
C TYR A 132 8.41 -11.28 7.17
N SER A 133 7.62 -11.99 6.40
CA SER A 133 8.05 -13.24 5.80
C SER A 133 8.68 -12.96 4.44
N TRP A 134 9.81 -13.58 4.14
CA TRP A 134 10.48 -13.45 2.85
C TRP A 134 10.77 -14.84 2.26
N LEU A 135 11.10 -14.88 0.97
CA LEU A 135 11.52 -16.11 0.32
C LEU A 135 12.82 -16.60 0.96
N GLN A 136 12.86 -17.87 1.34
CA GLN A 136 14.05 -18.47 1.96
C GLN A 136 15.17 -18.65 0.92
N ASP A 137 14.79 -19.04 -0.29
CA ASP A 137 15.73 -19.28 -1.36
C ASP A 137 16.27 -17.96 -1.94
N SER A 138 17.53 -17.98 -2.39
CA SER A 138 18.13 -16.93 -3.17
C SER A 138 18.23 -17.36 -4.62
N LYS A 139 17.94 -16.44 -5.55
CA LYS A 139 18.16 -16.66 -6.97
C LYS A 139 19.51 -16.08 -7.37
N PRO A 140 20.37 -16.81 -8.12
CA PRO A 140 21.67 -16.30 -8.55
C PRO A 140 21.55 -14.96 -9.30
N PHE A 141 22.49 -14.06 -9.05
CA PHE A 141 22.53 -12.72 -9.62
C PHE A 141 22.42 -12.71 -11.15
N HIS A 142 23.21 -13.58 -11.82
CA HIS A 142 23.26 -13.66 -13.28
C HIS A 142 22.00 -14.28 -13.93
N SER A 143 21.18 -14.98 -13.15
CA SER A 143 19.92 -15.56 -13.66
C SER A 143 18.73 -14.61 -13.58
N ARG A 144 18.92 -13.43 -12.99
CA ARG A 144 17.87 -12.43 -12.84
C ARG A 144 17.88 -11.44 -14.00
N LYS A 145 16.70 -11.11 -14.49
CA LYS A 145 16.51 -9.97 -15.38
C LYS A 145 16.82 -8.65 -14.66
N LEU A 146 17.02 -7.57 -15.41
CA LEU A 146 17.45 -6.30 -14.84
C LEU A 146 16.35 -5.64 -14.04
N ILE A 147 15.23 -5.21 -14.67
CA ILE A 147 14.25 -4.34 -14.04
C ILE A 147 12.83 -4.87 -14.23
N VAL A 148 12.02 -4.76 -13.18
CA VAL A 148 10.55 -4.94 -13.25
C VAL A 148 9.83 -3.72 -12.68
N LEU A 149 8.70 -3.38 -13.29
CA LEU A 149 7.73 -2.45 -12.73
C LEU A 149 6.37 -3.14 -12.64
N MET A 150 5.77 -3.13 -11.45
CA MET A 150 4.50 -3.81 -11.21
C MET A 150 3.47 -2.87 -10.59
N ASN A 151 2.70 -2.22 -11.45
CA ASN A 151 1.67 -1.24 -11.07
C ASN A 151 0.50 -1.25 -12.07
N ALA A 152 -0.62 -0.63 -11.68
CA ALA A 152 -1.74 -0.41 -12.60
C ALA A 152 -1.56 0.91 -13.38
N ASN A 153 -2.04 0.95 -14.63
CA ASN A 153 -2.13 2.15 -15.44
C ASN A 153 -3.26 3.06 -14.92
N LYS A 154 -2.93 3.87 -13.94
CA LYS A 154 -3.85 4.83 -13.30
C LYS A 154 -3.53 6.25 -13.73
N TRP A 155 -4.45 7.14 -13.45
CA TRP A 155 -4.33 8.58 -13.60
C TRP A 155 -5.02 9.29 -12.44
N SER A 156 -4.56 10.50 -12.11
CA SER A 156 -5.20 11.36 -11.11
C SER A 156 -5.04 12.83 -11.54
N PRO A 157 -6.06 13.67 -11.38
CA PRO A 157 -5.96 15.12 -11.64
C PRO A 157 -5.26 15.88 -10.51
N PHE A 158 -4.98 15.21 -9.39
CA PHE A 158 -4.39 15.86 -8.23
C PHE A 158 -2.90 16.16 -8.45
N PRO A 159 -2.42 17.33 -8.01
CA PRO A 159 -1.01 17.64 -8.03
C PRO A 159 -0.23 16.62 -7.17
N HIS A 160 1.07 16.51 -7.46
CA HIS A 160 1.96 15.57 -6.77
C HIS A 160 1.68 14.08 -7.03
N GLU A 161 0.81 13.72 -7.97
CA GLU A 161 0.66 12.34 -8.42
C GLU A 161 1.95 11.82 -9.10
N LEU A 162 2.21 10.53 -9.01
CA LEU A 162 3.37 9.89 -9.64
C LEU A 162 2.99 8.92 -10.77
N TYR A 163 1.74 8.89 -11.19
CA TYR A 163 1.30 8.02 -12.28
C TYR A 163 1.89 8.45 -13.64
N SER A 164 1.91 9.75 -13.92
CA SER A 164 2.54 10.31 -15.12
C SER A 164 4.06 10.07 -15.13
N GLU A 165 4.71 10.21 -13.97
CA GLU A 165 6.14 9.95 -13.85
C GLU A 165 6.48 8.46 -14.06
N ARG A 166 5.61 7.54 -13.64
CA ARG A 166 5.76 6.11 -13.97
C ARG A 166 5.72 5.88 -15.47
N VAL A 167 4.78 6.51 -16.18
CA VAL A 167 4.69 6.39 -17.64
C VAL A 167 5.97 6.89 -18.29
N LYS A 168 6.50 8.04 -17.89
CA LYS A 168 7.79 8.55 -18.40
C LYS A 168 8.93 7.57 -18.15
N PHE A 169 9.03 7.03 -16.93
CA PHE A 169 10.07 6.06 -16.59
C PHE A 169 9.94 4.75 -17.38
N ILE A 170 8.72 4.23 -17.57
CA ILE A 170 8.46 3.06 -18.41
C ILE A 170 8.96 3.30 -19.83
N ARG A 171 8.61 4.45 -20.43
CA ARG A 171 9.05 4.79 -21.79
C ARG A 171 10.57 4.93 -21.88
N TYR A 172 11.18 5.46 -20.84
CA TYR A 172 12.64 5.51 -20.76
C TYR A 172 13.24 4.10 -20.75
N CYS A 173 12.73 3.18 -19.91
CA CYS A 173 13.16 1.80 -19.88
C CYS A 173 13.01 1.09 -21.24
N GLU A 174 11.83 1.20 -21.86
CA GLU A 174 11.55 0.58 -23.16
C GLU A 174 12.49 1.05 -24.26
N LYS A 175 12.99 2.28 -24.17
CA LYS A 175 13.94 2.86 -25.14
C LYS A 175 15.39 2.38 -24.90
N HIS A 176 15.80 2.16 -23.66
CA HIS A 176 17.20 1.99 -23.30
C HIS A 176 17.60 0.57 -22.93
N THR A 177 16.64 -0.30 -22.57
CA THR A 177 16.96 -1.71 -22.29
C THR A 177 15.88 -2.65 -22.78
N LYS A 178 16.29 -3.85 -23.21
CA LYS A 178 15.38 -4.97 -23.52
C LYS A 178 15.07 -5.82 -22.28
N ASP A 179 15.80 -5.59 -21.19
CA ASP A 179 15.71 -6.37 -19.96
C ASP A 179 14.81 -5.68 -18.91
N PHE A 180 13.70 -5.14 -19.39
CA PHE A 180 12.65 -4.50 -18.60
C PHE A 180 11.30 -5.14 -18.90
N ASP A 181 10.57 -5.53 -17.84
CA ASP A 181 9.21 -6.05 -17.95
C ASP A 181 8.24 -5.22 -17.11
N LEU A 182 7.09 -4.94 -17.70
CA LEU A 182 5.98 -4.19 -17.09
C LEU A 182 4.84 -5.15 -16.76
N TYR A 183 4.43 -5.19 -15.51
CA TYR A 183 3.27 -5.98 -15.06
C TYR A 183 2.22 -5.09 -14.42
N GLY A 184 0.98 -5.56 -14.43
CA GLY A 184 -0.13 -4.94 -13.71
C GLY A 184 -1.40 -4.82 -14.52
N TRP A 185 -2.29 -3.94 -14.08
CA TRP A 185 -3.61 -3.81 -14.66
C TRP A 185 -3.67 -2.67 -15.67
N TRP A 186 -4.40 -2.89 -16.77
CA TRP A 186 -4.85 -1.86 -17.72
C TRP A 186 -3.76 -1.19 -18.56
N TRP A 187 -2.56 -1.71 -18.65
CA TRP A 187 -1.53 -1.17 -19.54
C TRP A 187 -1.83 -1.39 -21.03
N ASN A 188 -2.78 -2.26 -21.34
CA ASN A 188 -3.32 -2.47 -22.68
C ASN A 188 -4.48 -1.51 -23.05
N LYS A 189 -4.81 -0.55 -22.16
CA LYS A 189 -5.90 0.40 -22.34
C LYS A 189 -5.42 1.80 -21.96
N ALA A 190 -5.87 2.80 -22.73
CA ALA A 190 -5.62 4.20 -22.41
C ALA A 190 -6.30 4.59 -21.08
N ASN A 191 -5.58 5.20 -20.16
CA ASN A 191 -6.16 5.92 -19.04
C ASN A 191 -6.74 7.26 -19.51
N PHE A 192 -7.36 8.05 -18.62
CA PHE A 192 -8.02 9.30 -18.99
C PHE A 192 -7.06 10.30 -19.68
N GLN A 193 -5.88 10.51 -19.11
CA GLN A 193 -4.88 11.41 -19.70
C GLN A 193 -4.41 10.91 -21.07
N GLN A 194 -4.15 9.62 -21.21
CA GLN A 194 -3.70 9.01 -22.46
C GLN A 194 -4.76 9.06 -23.56
N LYS A 195 -6.05 9.08 -23.21
CA LYS A 195 -7.13 9.31 -24.19
C LYS A 195 -7.08 10.70 -24.81
N ILE A 196 -6.61 11.70 -24.05
CA ILE A 196 -6.51 13.09 -24.50
C ILE A 196 -5.19 13.33 -25.23
N CYS A 197 -4.07 12.87 -24.65
CA CYS A 197 -2.72 13.15 -25.12
C CYS A 197 -2.17 12.13 -26.13
N GLY A 198 -2.94 11.09 -26.46
CA GLY A 198 -2.50 9.96 -27.27
C GLY A 198 -2.05 8.76 -26.43
N PHE A 199 -2.35 7.58 -26.93
CA PHE A 199 -2.00 6.32 -26.31
C PHE A 199 -1.18 5.45 -27.27
N ASN A 200 0.01 5.07 -26.80
CA ASN A 200 0.84 4.07 -27.45
C ASN A 200 0.92 2.84 -26.57
N LEU A 201 0.85 1.66 -27.18
CA LEU A 201 1.05 0.40 -26.49
C LEU A 201 2.40 0.37 -25.77
N PHE A 202 2.50 -0.46 -24.75
CA PHE A 202 3.72 -0.70 -23.98
C PHE A 202 4.29 -2.06 -24.39
N PRO A 203 5.36 -2.12 -25.22
CA PRO A 203 5.96 -3.38 -25.69
C PRO A 203 6.45 -4.30 -24.55
N SER A 204 6.87 -3.67 -23.44
CA SER A 204 7.34 -4.39 -22.25
C SER A 204 6.22 -5.03 -21.42
N TYR A 205 4.94 -4.82 -21.77
CA TYR A 205 3.81 -5.26 -20.96
C TYR A 205 3.59 -6.78 -21.01
N LYS A 206 3.65 -7.43 -19.84
CA LYS A 206 3.52 -8.88 -19.63
C LYS A 206 2.22 -9.29 -18.91
N TRP A 207 1.18 -8.47 -18.96
CA TRP A 207 -0.11 -8.71 -18.27
C TRP A 207 0.00 -8.72 -16.74
N ARG A 208 -0.82 -9.53 -16.10
CA ARG A 208 -0.82 -9.67 -14.64
C ARG A 208 0.18 -10.71 -14.20
N ALA A 209 0.86 -10.46 -13.11
CA ALA A 209 1.63 -11.48 -12.44
C ALA A 209 0.69 -12.47 -11.73
N GLY A 210 0.97 -13.75 -11.80
CA GLY A 210 0.28 -14.76 -11.01
C GLY A 210 0.59 -14.59 -9.53
N ASN A 211 1.83 -14.80 -9.14
CA ASN A 211 2.35 -14.47 -7.80
C ASN A 211 3.28 -13.26 -7.89
N LYS A 212 2.92 -12.19 -7.19
CA LYS A 212 3.66 -10.94 -7.22
C LYS A 212 5.09 -11.08 -6.71
N ILE A 213 5.30 -11.76 -5.59
CA ILE A 213 6.61 -11.91 -4.96
C ILE A 213 7.52 -12.80 -5.82
N GLU A 214 7.02 -13.94 -6.28
CA GLU A 214 7.76 -14.83 -7.17
C GLU A 214 8.10 -14.16 -8.52
N THR A 215 7.21 -13.30 -9.02
CA THR A 215 7.50 -12.53 -10.23
C THR A 215 8.65 -11.56 -9.99
N ILE A 216 8.59 -10.75 -8.93
CA ILE A 216 9.63 -9.77 -8.57
C ILE A 216 10.98 -10.47 -8.33
N TRP A 217 10.99 -11.64 -7.72
CA TRP A 217 12.18 -12.45 -7.44
C TRP A 217 13.03 -12.79 -8.69
N ASN A 218 12.41 -12.74 -9.87
CA ASN A 218 13.13 -12.97 -11.13
C ASN A 218 13.94 -11.76 -11.62
N TYR A 219 13.94 -10.64 -10.88
CA TYR A 219 14.59 -9.39 -11.29
C TYR A 219 15.60 -8.93 -10.24
N LYS A 220 16.64 -8.21 -10.70
CA LYS A 220 17.60 -7.55 -9.82
C LYS A 220 16.97 -6.33 -9.13
N PHE A 221 16.18 -5.57 -9.88
CA PHE A 221 15.59 -4.32 -9.40
C PHE A 221 14.08 -4.26 -9.62
N ASN A 222 13.35 -3.76 -8.63
CA ASN A 222 11.92 -3.50 -8.74
C ASN A 222 11.62 -2.01 -8.55
N VAL A 223 10.90 -1.43 -9.49
CA VAL A 223 10.52 0.00 -9.44
C VAL A 223 9.39 0.22 -8.44
N CYS A 224 9.69 0.92 -7.36
CA CYS A 224 8.81 1.17 -6.22
C CYS A 224 8.41 2.64 -6.12
N PHE A 225 7.81 3.19 -7.18
CA PHE A 225 7.26 4.54 -7.14
C PHE A 225 5.93 4.54 -6.41
N GLU A 226 5.80 5.37 -5.39
CA GLU A 226 4.55 5.54 -4.68
C GLU A 226 3.48 6.22 -5.56
N ASN A 227 2.26 6.36 -5.07
CA ASN A 227 1.18 6.96 -5.87
C ASN A 227 1.26 8.50 -5.87
N MET A 228 1.91 9.07 -4.85
CA MET A 228 2.01 10.50 -4.63
C MET A 228 3.39 10.85 -4.10
N LYS A 229 3.93 12.00 -4.51
CA LYS A 229 5.15 12.60 -3.96
C LYS A 229 4.83 13.53 -2.77
N ASP A 230 5.88 13.98 -2.08
CA ASP A 230 5.81 14.94 -0.98
C ASP A 230 4.87 14.52 0.17
N THR A 231 4.83 13.21 0.44
CA THR A 231 4.00 12.64 1.50
C THR A 231 4.88 11.81 2.44
N PRO A 232 5.40 12.41 3.53
CA PRO A 232 6.42 11.81 4.37
C PRO A 232 6.11 10.40 4.89
N TRP A 233 4.90 10.13 5.25
CA TRP A 233 4.45 8.86 5.87
C TRP A 233 4.02 7.80 4.85
N TYR A 234 3.96 8.11 3.56
CA TYR A 234 3.34 7.23 2.56
C TYR A 234 4.34 6.22 1.99
N ILE A 235 4.71 5.27 2.82
CA ILE A 235 5.53 4.11 2.47
C ILE A 235 4.60 2.90 2.41
N THR A 236 4.47 2.27 1.22
CA THR A 236 3.48 1.22 1.00
C THR A 236 4.11 -0.18 0.91
N GLU A 237 3.30 -1.15 0.55
CA GLU A 237 3.74 -2.52 0.33
C GLU A 237 4.77 -2.68 -0.80
N LYS A 238 4.96 -1.69 -1.68
CA LYS A 238 5.82 -1.80 -2.85
C LYS A 238 7.27 -2.10 -2.50
N ILE A 239 7.85 -1.31 -1.58
CA ILE A 239 9.22 -1.53 -1.12
C ILE A 239 9.36 -2.86 -0.37
N ARG A 240 8.35 -3.22 0.42
CA ARG A 240 8.35 -4.47 1.19
C ARG A 240 8.21 -5.72 0.32
N ASP A 241 7.41 -5.64 -0.73
CA ASP A 241 7.29 -6.73 -1.70
C ASP A 241 8.64 -7.00 -2.38
N SER A 242 9.44 -5.95 -2.64
CA SER A 242 10.82 -6.08 -3.11
C SER A 242 11.70 -6.80 -2.09
N PHE A 243 11.62 -6.40 -0.83
CA PHE A 243 12.38 -7.04 0.25
C PHE A 243 12.02 -8.51 0.41
N LYS A 244 10.71 -8.84 0.40
CA LYS A 244 10.24 -10.23 0.44
C LYS A 244 10.75 -11.07 -0.71
N ALA A 245 10.93 -10.47 -1.88
CA ALA A 245 11.46 -11.09 -3.08
C ALA A 245 12.99 -11.09 -3.16
N LYS A 246 13.71 -10.60 -2.12
CA LYS A 246 15.16 -10.40 -2.17
C LYS A 246 15.61 -9.68 -3.44
N THR A 247 14.93 -8.57 -3.75
CA THR A 247 15.13 -7.74 -4.93
C THR A 247 15.34 -6.30 -4.49
N ILE A 248 16.31 -5.60 -5.07
CA ILE A 248 16.61 -4.22 -4.67
C ILE A 248 15.52 -3.27 -5.19
N PRO A 249 14.84 -2.50 -4.31
CA PRO A 249 13.87 -1.51 -4.77
C PRO A 249 14.56 -0.26 -5.31
N ILE A 250 14.11 0.22 -6.48
CA ILE A 250 14.35 1.58 -6.94
C ILE A 250 13.19 2.42 -6.41
N TYR A 251 13.41 3.11 -5.30
CA TYR A 251 12.33 3.74 -4.53
C TYR A 251 12.15 5.21 -4.86
N ARG A 252 10.91 5.62 -4.99
CA ARG A 252 10.46 6.99 -5.08
C ARG A 252 9.08 7.07 -4.41
N TRP A 253 8.80 7.72 -3.38
CA TRP A 253 8.93 9.02 -2.89
C TRP A 253 8.37 9.22 -1.45
N ALA A 254 8.74 8.65 -0.39
CA ALA A 254 8.49 9.27 0.91
C ALA A 254 9.73 10.13 1.26
N SER A 255 9.55 11.43 1.55
CA SER A 255 10.68 12.32 1.83
C SER A 255 11.51 11.85 3.03
N ASN A 256 10.85 11.23 4.00
CA ASN A 256 11.45 10.70 5.23
C ASN A 256 11.65 9.18 5.21
N ILE A 257 11.86 8.56 4.04
CA ILE A 257 12.04 7.10 3.92
C ILE A 257 13.17 6.58 4.80
N ILE A 258 14.25 7.34 4.96
CA ILE A 258 15.43 6.95 5.74
C ILE A 258 15.15 6.81 7.26
N GLU A 259 14.09 7.41 7.78
CA GLU A 259 13.63 7.22 9.16
C GLU A 259 13.01 5.83 9.39
N TYR A 260 12.60 5.16 8.31
CA TYR A 260 11.88 3.87 8.33
C TYR A 260 12.69 2.72 7.72
N VAL A 261 13.57 3.03 6.77
CA VAL A 261 14.32 2.05 6.00
C VAL A 261 15.76 2.57 5.81
N PRO A 262 16.79 1.80 6.22
CA PRO A 262 18.18 2.19 6.02
C PRO A 262 18.51 2.45 4.54
N ALA A 263 19.32 3.48 4.28
CA ALA A 263 19.71 3.88 2.93
C ALA A 263 20.36 2.75 2.10
N GLY A 264 21.07 1.83 2.75
CA GLY A 264 21.68 0.67 2.09
C GLY A 264 20.68 -0.44 1.64
N CYS A 265 19.38 -0.27 1.91
CA CYS A 265 18.35 -1.24 1.54
C CYS A 265 17.62 -0.92 0.23
N PHE A 266 17.86 0.24 -0.38
CA PHE A 266 17.18 0.67 -1.61
C PHE A 266 18.03 1.65 -2.41
N ILE A 267 17.68 1.83 -3.68
CA ILE A 267 18.24 2.87 -4.55
C ILE A 267 17.26 4.05 -4.53
N ASP A 268 17.73 5.21 -4.10
CA ASP A 268 16.91 6.42 -4.05
C ASP A 268 16.81 7.08 -5.42
N TYR A 269 15.68 6.90 -6.09
CA TYR A 269 15.47 7.48 -7.42
C TYR A 269 15.52 9.02 -7.42
N ARG A 270 15.37 9.70 -6.27
CA ARG A 270 15.45 11.17 -6.19
C ARG A 270 16.80 11.72 -6.64
N GLU A 271 17.87 10.94 -6.49
CA GLU A 271 19.22 11.28 -6.93
C GLU A 271 19.39 11.22 -8.45
N TYR A 272 18.46 10.56 -9.14
CA TYR A 272 18.50 10.30 -10.58
C TYR A 272 17.41 11.02 -11.39
N ILE A 273 16.61 11.88 -10.76
CA ILE A 273 15.58 12.66 -11.44
C ILE A 273 16.25 13.51 -12.51
N TRP A 274 15.81 13.41 -13.77
CA TRP A 274 16.39 14.02 -14.97
C TRP A 274 17.81 13.52 -15.31
N LYS A 275 18.24 12.45 -14.69
CA LYS A 275 19.55 11.81 -14.89
C LYS A 275 19.38 10.29 -14.99
N GLU A 276 18.31 9.83 -15.60
CA GLU A 276 17.97 8.40 -15.71
C GLU A 276 19.09 7.60 -16.35
N TYR A 277 19.90 8.20 -17.25
CA TYR A 277 21.07 7.56 -17.83
C TYR A 277 22.10 7.14 -16.79
N LYS A 278 22.33 7.98 -15.73
CA LYS A 278 23.22 7.61 -14.62
C LYS A 278 22.67 6.47 -13.79
N LEU A 279 21.34 6.41 -13.62
CA LEU A 279 20.72 5.28 -12.97
C LEU A 279 21.00 4.00 -13.76
N PHE A 280 20.83 4.01 -15.08
CA PHE A 280 21.05 2.83 -15.91
C PHE A 280 22.53 2.42 -15.92
N GLU A 281 23.46 3.36 -16.04
CA GLU A 281 24.90 3.08 -15.88
C GLU A 281 25.19 2.39 -14.54
N PHE A 282 24.58 2.86 -13.44
CA PHE A 282 24.74 2.27 -12.11
C PHE A 282 24.11 0.86 -12.04
N LEU A 283 22.89 0.66 -12.56
CA LEU A 283 22.19 -0.62 -12.52
C LEU A 283 22.89 -1.70 -13.36
N GLU A 284 23.30 -1.34 -14.57
CA GLU A 284 23.97 -2.27 -15.50
C GLU A 284 25.41 -2.57 -15.08
N GLY A 285 26.10 -1.57 -14.52
CA GLY A 285 27.47 -1.72 -14.00
C GLY A 285 27.55 -2.33 -12.60
N MET A 286 26.43 -2.63 -11.95
CA MET A 286 26.45 -3.18 -10.59
C MET A 286 27.05 -4.58 -10.55
N SER A 287 28.12 -4.75 -9.79
CA SER A 287 28.73 -6.07 -9.54
C SER A 287 27.84 -6.92 -8.62
N GLU A 288 28.02 -8.25 -8.70
CA GLU A 288 27.34 -9.19 -7.81
C GLU A 288 27.66 -8.92 -6.34
N GLU A 289 28.87 -8.49 -6.02
CA GLU A 289 29.27 -8.14 -4.65
C GLU A 289 28.47 -6.97 -4.10
N ILE A 290 28.33 -5.88 -4.88
CA ILE A 290 27.53 -4.70 -4.50
C ILE A 290 26.07 -5.11 -4.35
N TYR A 291 25.54 -5.89 -5.30
CA TYR A 291 24.17 -6.40 -5.24
C TYR A 291 23.92 -7.19 -3.95
N ASN A 292 24.80 -8.13 -3.64
CA ASN A 292 24.69 -8.98 -2.45
C ASN A 292 24.82 -8.16 -1.16
N ASN A 293 25.54 -7.05 -1.18
CA ASN A 293 25.59 -6.14 -0.03
C ASN A 293 24.22 -5.50 0.26
N TYR A 294 23.53 -5.02 -0.78
CA TYR A 294 22.13 -4.55 -0.63
C TYR A 294 21.21 -5.64 -0.07
N ILE A 295 21.33 -6.87 -0.57
CA ILE A 295 20.49 -7.98 -0.09
C ILE A 295 20.76 -8.30 1.37
N ARG A 296 22.04 -8.34 1.81
CA ARG A 296 22.40 -8.52 3.23
C ARG A 296 21.82 -7.42 4.12
N ASN A 297 21.86 -6.15 3.68
CA ASN A 297 21.28 -5.04 4.41
C ASN A 297 19.75 -5.19 4.53
N ILE A 298 19.09 -5.61 3.46
CA ILE A 298 17.63 -5.90 3.46
C ILE A 298 17.30 -7.03 4.43
N GLU A 299 18.05 -8.13 4.41
CA GLU A 299 17.86 -9.27 5.30
C GLU A 299 18.04 -8.88 6.77
N SER A 300 19.13 -8.16 7.09
CA SER A 300 19.39 -7.63 8.43
C SER A 300 18.26 -6.70 8.91
N PHE A 301 17.80 -5.80 8.04
CA PHE A 301 16.66 -4.93 8.34
C PHE A 301 15.39 -5.72 8.62
N LEU A 302 15.09 -6.75 7.83
CA LEU A 302 13.91 -7.60 8.03
C LEU A 302 14.01 -8.39 9.33
N GLU A 303 15.19 -8.88 9.69
CA GLU A 303 15.43 -9.61 10.93
C GLU A 303 15.22 -8.77 12.18
N THR A 304 15.74 -7.55 12.18
CA THR A 304 15.57 -6.60 13.30
C THR A 304 14.12 -6.12 13.46
N ASN A 305 13.31 -6.13 12.37
CA ASN A 305 11.94 -5.65 12.35
C ASN A 305 10.89 -6.77 12.30
N LYS A 306 11.24 -8.02 12.66
CA LYS A 306 10.31 -9.17 12.68
C LYS A 306 9.09 -8.95 13.57
N THR A 307 9.24 -8.18 14.64
CA THR A 307 8.16 -7.90 15.59
C THR A 307 7.70 -6.45 15.43
N VAL A 308 6.59 -6.26 14.76
CA VAL A 308 5.90 -4.96 14.79
C VAL A 308 5.19 -4.83 16.13
N ASP A 309 5.42 -3.73 16.82
CA ASP A 309 4.70 -3.42 18.05
C ASP A 309 3.21 -3.16 17.74
N ILE A 310 2.42 -4.21 17.92
CA ILE A 310 0.97 -4.21 17.75
C ILE A 310 0.30 -3.34 18.84
N ARG A 311 1.01 -3.02 19.92
CA ARG A 311 0.50 -2.23 21.05
C ARG A 311 0.14 -0.79 20.69
N SER A 312 0.66 -0.27 19.56
CA SER A 312 0.26 1.05 19.03
C SER A 312 -1.18 1.07 18.47
N LEU A 313 -1.79 -0.10 18.24
CA LEU A 313 -3.21 -0.25 17.87
C LEU A 313 -4.15 -0.30 19.08
N LYS A 314 -3.76 0.20 20.24
CA LYS A 314 -4.72 0.39 21.32
C LYS A 314 -5.85 1.29 20.83
N ILE A 315 -6.93 0.65 20.37
CA ILE A 315 -8.24 1.29 20.31
C ILE A 315 -8.61 1.53 21.78
N THR A 316 -8.08 2.61 22.33
CA THR A 316 -8.41 2.98 23.71
C THR A 316 -9.89 3.26 23.77
N THR A 317 -10.58 2.42 24.49
CA THR A 317 -11.98 2.55 24.88
C THR A 317 -12.22 3.84 25.66
#